data_f12a8cc02475d2465bfe9503fd7eeab9
#
_entry.id   f12a8cc02475d2465bfe9503fd7eeab9
#
_cell.length_a   1.000
_cell.length_b   1.000
_cell.length_c   1.000
_cell.angle_alpha   90.00
_cell.angle_beta   90.00
_cell.angle_gamma   90.00
#
_symmetry.space_group_name_H-M   'P 1'
#
loop_
_entity.id
_entity.type
_entity.pdbx_description
1 polymer ?
#
loop_
_entity_poly.entity_id
_entity_poly.type
_entity_poly.pdbx_seq_one_letter_code
_entity_poly.pdbx_strand_id
1 'polypeptide(L)'
;RNALSLSVETLAMSVLATAMAGVAVLLTFLPAARNLGNGELGGAPSRLWTVLYYLVRATFTLTRAIPELVWALIIIFFLSPGILPGALALGLHNYGVLGKLSAEVVENLDPRPTRALRAAGSSNFQMLFYGIIPQALPQFLTYMLYRWEVVIRTTVVVGFVSAGGLGREFRLSLSFFHYSEVALIIFWYLILVVGVDLLSAWLRRLARFD
;
A
#
# COMPACT_ATOMS: atom_id res chain seq x y z
N ARG A 1 -22.73 -18.69 -6.97
CA ARG A 1 -21.97 -18.32 -5.74
C ARG A 1 -22.72 -17.21 -5.03
N ASN A 2 -22.78 -17.24 -3.71
CA ASN A 2 -23.47 -16.19 -2.96
C ASN A 2 -22.68 -14.87 -3.07
N ALA A 3 -23.35 -13.76 -3.35
CA ALA A 3 -22.73 -12.44 -3.47
C ALA A 3 -21.91 -12.05 -2.23
N LEU A 4 -22.33 -12.53 -1.05
CA LEU A 4 -21.61 -12.34 0.21
C LEU A 4 -20.20 -13.00 0.18
N SER A 5 -20.08 -14.25 -0.30
CA SER A 5 -18.78 -14.93 -0.38
C SER A 5 -17.82 -14.23 -1.35
N LEU A 6 -18.34 -13.72 -2.47
CA LEU A 6 -17.57 -12.95 -3.44
C LEU A 6 -17.12 -11.60 -2.87
N SER A 7 -17.96 -10.96 -2.06
CA SER A 7 -17.61 -9.73 -1.34
C SER A 7 -16.47 -9.97 -0.33
N VAL A 8 -16.50 -11.09 0.40
CA VAL A 8 -15.43 -11.50 1.32
C VAL A 8 -14.12 -11.79 0.54
N GLU A 9 -14.20 -12.47 -0.60
CA GLU A 9 -13.01 -12.69 -1.46
C GLU A 9 -12.39 -11.36 -1.92
N THR A 10 -13.22 -10.40 -2.35
CA THR A 10 -12.78 -9.08 -2.78
C THR A 10 -12.15 -8.28 -1.63
N LEU A 11 -12.78 -8.31 -0.45
CA LEU A 11 -12.24 -7.69 0.75
C LEU A 11 -10.90 -8.32 1.15
N ALA A 12 -10.83 -9.65 1.19
CA ALA A 12 -9.60 -10.37 1.51
C ALA A 12 -8.45 -10.02 0.55
N MET A 13 -8.74 -9.92 -0.75
CA MET A 13 -7.76 -9.49 -1.77
C MET A 13 -7.23 -8.08 -1.47
N SER A 14 -8.11 -7.13 -1.14
CA SER A 14 -7.72 -5.75 -0.87
C SER A 14 -6.91 -5.62 0.42
N VAL A 15 -7.30 -6.32 1.47
CA VAL A 15 -6.58 -6.34 2.76
C VAL A 15 -5.20 -6.98 2.58
N LEU A 16 -5.13 -8.13 1.91
CA LEU A 16 -3.88 -8.83 1.64
C LEU A 16 -2.91 -7.96 0.81
N ALA A 17 -3.41 -7.33 -0.26
CA ALA A 17 -2.63 -6.42 -1.08
C ALA A 17 -2.06 -5.24 -0.29
N THR A 18 -2.89 -4.61 0.53
CA THR A 18 -2.49 -3.45 1.35
C THR A 18 -1.53 -3.86 2.46
N ALA A 19 -1.77 -5.00 3.11
CA ALA A 19 -0.88 -5.53 4.14
C ALA A 19 0.51 -5.87 3.57
N MET A 20 0.57 -6.56 2.43
CA MET A 20 1.83 -6.89 1.75
C MET A 20 2.60 -5.63 1.35
N ALA A 21 1.92 -4.64 0.73
CA ALA A 21 2.53 -3.36 0.39
C ALA A 21 3.04 -2.62 1.64
N GLY A 22 2.23 -2.55 2.69
CA GLY A 22 2.58 -1.90 3.95
C GLY A 22 3.80 -2.51 4.62
N VAL A 23 3.84 -3.84 4.75
CA VAL A 23 4.99 -4.55 5.32
C VAL A 23 6.25 -4.33 4.49
N ALA A 24 6.16 -4.48 3.15
CA ALA A 24 7.29 -4.25 2.27
C ALA A 24 7.81 -2.79 2.35
N VAL A 25 6.90 -1.82 2.47
CA VAL A 25 7.28 -0.41 2.65
C VAL A 25 7.94 -0.17 4.00
N LEU A 26 7.43 -0.72 5.10
CA LEU A 26 8.05 -0.60 6.42
C LEU A 26 9.49 -1.10 6.46
N LEU A 27 9.84 -2.06 5.61
CA LEU A 27 11.20 -2.57 5.49
C LEU A 27 12.11 -1.71 4.59
N THR A 28 11.52 -0.89 3.70
CA THR A 28 12.27 -0.23 2.61
C THR A 28 12.18 1.30 2.60
N PHE A 29 11.24 1.93 3.33
CA PHE A 29 11.05 3.39 3.25
C PHE A 29 12.23 4.18 3.86
N LEU A 30 12.89 3.63 4.88
CA LEU A 30 14.03 4.29 5.52
C LEU A 30 15.22 4.47 4.58
N PRO A 31 15.74 3.42 3.91
CA PRO A 31 16.81 3.62 2.93
C PRO A 31 16.38 4.48 1.73
N ALA A 32 15.07 4.62 1.47
CA ALA A 32 14.56 5.48 0.41
C ALA A 32 14.50 6.97 0.80
N ALA A 33 14.72 7.34 2.06
CA ALA A 33 14.73 8.71 2.51
C ALA A 33 16.13 9.34 2.35
N ARG A 34 16.19 10.46 1.61
CA ARG A 34 17.45 11.14 1.26
C ARG A 34 18.20 11.66 2.48
N ASN A 35 17.49 12.19 3.45
CA ASN A 35 18.06 12.80 4.66
C ASN A 35 18.75 11.79 5.60
N LEU A 36 18.43 10.51 5.50
CA LEU A 36 19.18 9.43 6.17
C LEU A 36 20.53 9.15 5.47
N GLY A 37 20.53 9.14 4.13
CA GLY A 37 21.74 8.91 3.34
C GLY A 37 22.77 10.04 3.41
N ASN A 38 22.31 11.29 3.51
CA ASN A 38 23.15 12.49 3.58
C ASN A 38 23.68 12.78 5.01
N GLY A 39 23.31 11.99 6.01
CA GLY A 39 23.73 12.20 7.39
C GLY A 39 23.00 13.31 8.13
N GLU A 40 21.96 13.93 7.55
CA GLU A 40 21.19 14.99 8.21
C GLU A 40 20.42 14.49 9.43
N LEU A 41 19.85 13.29 9.33
CA LEU A 41 19.11 12.64 10.43
C LEU A 41 19.92 11.54 11.14
N GLY A 42 21.04 11.08 10.61
CA GLY A 42 21.80 10.00 11.25
C GLY A 42 23.14 9.74 10.55
N GLY A 43 24.20 9.50 11.29
CA GLY A 43 25.47 8.93 10.86
C GLY A 43 26.26 9.68 9.78
N ALA A 44 27.46 9.18 9.49
CA ALA A 44 28.28 9.68 8.38
C ALA A 44 27.70 9.20 7.03
N PRO A 45 27.77 10.01 5.97
CA PRO A 45 27.33 9.61 4.64
C PRO A 45 28.11 8.36 4.19
N SER A 46 27.39 7.33 3.74
CA SER A 46 27.96 6.05 3.33
C SER A 46 27.57 5.74 1.88
N ARG A 47 28.56 5.26 1.11
CA ARG A 47 28.31 4.79 -0.27
C ARG A 47 27.23 3.69 -0.33
N LEU A 48 27.17 2.82 0.67
CA LEU A 48 26.15 1.77 0.76
C LEU A 48 24.74 2.38 0.85
N TRP A 49 24.55 3.38 1.72
CA TRP A 49 23.26 4.07 1.85
C TRP A 49 22.85 4.78 0.55
N THR A 50 23.82 5.39 -0.14
CA THR A 50 23.55 6.04 -1.43
C THR A 50 23.11 5.02 -2.50
N VAL A 51 23.76 3.86 -2.57
CA VAL A 51 23.36 2.79 -3.50
C VAL A 51 21.97 2.25 -3.15
N LEU A 52 21.72 1.96 -1.87
CA LEU A 52 20.40 1.50 -1.40
C LEU A 52 19.30 2.53 -1.70
N TYR A 53 19.56 3.81 -1.48
CA TYR A 53 18.64 4.89 -1.83
C TYR A 53 18.22 4.82 -3.31
N TYR A 54 19.18 4.79 -4.23
CA TYR A 54 18.87 4.75 -5.66
C TYR A 54 18.16 3.45 -6.06
N LEU A 55 18.57 2.31 -5.52
CA LEU A 55 17.92 1.02 -5.79
C LEU A 55 16.47 1.01 -5.33
N VAL A 56 16.21 1.40 -4.09
CA VAL A 56 14.84 1.39 -3.55
C VAL A 56 13.96 2.42 -4.25
N ARG A 57 14.49 3.62 -4.55
CA ARG A 57 13.74 4.64 -5.32
C ARG A 57 13.44 4.17 -6.75
N ALA A 58 14.36 3.45 -7.38
CA ALA A 58 14.12 2.85 -8.69
C ALA A 58 13.03 1.78 -8.62
N THR A 59 13.02 0.90 -7.61
CA THR A 59 11.95 -0.10 -7.44
C THR A 59 10.59 0.56 -7.20
N PHE A 60 10.51 1.60 -6.35
CA PHE A 60 9.26 2.36 -6.16
C PHE A 60 8.78 3.00 -7.48
N THR A 61 9.70 3.50 -8.29
CA THR A 61 9.36 4.13 -9.57
C THR A 61 8.86 3.10 -10.58
N LEU A 62 9.54 1.97 -10.70
CA LEU A 62 9.16 0.88 -11.60
C LEU A 62 7.81 0.26 -11.23
N THR A 63 7.62 -0.07 -9.95
CA THR A 63 6.39 -0.75 -9.49
C THR A 63 5.15 0.12 -9.63
N ARG A 64 5.24 1.42 -9.43
CA ARG A 64 4.12 2.36 -9.61
C ARG A 64 3.93 2.84 -11.05
N ALA A 65 4.97 2.75 -11.91
CA ALA A 65 4.87 3.15 -13.31
C ALA A 65 4.00 2.17 -14.12
N ILE A 66 3.98 0.90 -13.71
CA ILE A 66 3.17 -0.14 -14.33
C ILE A 66 1.79 -0.16 -13.64
N PRO A 67 0.69 0.02 -14.40
CA PRO A 67 -0.67 -0.06 -13.85
C PRO A 67 -0.95 -1.43 -13.22
N GLU A 68 -1.77 -1.45 -12.16
CA GLU A 68 -2.13 -2.67 -11.44
C GLU A 68 -2.74 -3.76 -12.32
N LEU A 69 -3.49 -3.37 -13.36
CA LEU A 69 -4.07 -4.31 -14.33
C LEU A 69 -2.99 -5.02 -15.15
N VAL A 70 -1.93 -4.30 -15.55
CA VAL A 70 -0.81 -4.88 -16.29
C VAL A 70 -0.02 -5.83 -15.39
N TRP A 71 0.21 -5.46 -14.12
CA TRP A 71 0.78 -6.37 -13.14
C TRP A 71 -0.04 -7.65 -12.98
N ALA A 72 -1.37 -7.53 -12.93
CA ALA A 72 -2.25 -8.68 -12.83
C ALA A 72 -2.13 -9.61 -14.03
N LEU A 73 -2.08 -9.05 -15.24
CA LEU A 73 -1.87 -9.83 -16.48
C LEU A 73 -0.52 -10.57 -16.46
N ILE A 74 0.57 -9.91 -16.06
CA ILE A 74 1.91 -10.52 -16.00
C ILE A 74 1.89 -11.67 -14.97
N ILE A 75 1.36 -11.43 -13.77
CA ILE A 75 1.42 -12.41 -12.66
C ILE A 75 0.57 -13.64 -12.97
N ILE A 76 -0.57 -13.49 -13.64
CA ILE A 76 -1.45 -14.62 -14.02
C ILE A 76 -0.76 -15.58 -15.00
N PHE A 77 0.20 -15.12 -15.79
CA PHE A 77 1.00 -16.02 -16.64
C PHE A 77 1.85 -17.02 -15.83
N PHE A 78 2.24 -16.66 -14.63
CA PHE A 78 3.09 -17.49 -13.78
C PHE A 78 2.32 -18.20 -12.67
N LEU A 79 1.20 -17.62 -12.26
CA LEU A 79 0.34 -18.14 -11.18
C LEU A 79 -1.05 -18.43 -11.72
N SER A 80 -1.68 -19.51 -11.24
CA SER A 80 -3.07 -19.81 -11.58
C SER A 80 -4.01 -18.69 -11.11
N PRO A 81 -5.09 -18.39 -11.86
CA PRO A 81 -6.06 -17.36 -11.48
C PRO A 81 -6.62 -17.55 -10.07
N GLY A 82 -6.72 -16.46 -9.30
CA GLY A 82 -7.21 -16.50 -7.92
C GLY A 82 -6.95 -15.21 -7.16
N ILE A 83 -7.24 -15.21 -5.85
CA ILE A 83 -7.09 -14.06 -4.96
C ILE A 83 -5.62 -13.62 -4.85
N LEU A 84 -4.69 -14.58 -4.78
CA LEU A 84 -3.26 -14.30 -4.57
C LEU A 84 -2.63 -13.51 -5.72
N PRO A 85 -2.78 -13.87 -7.01
CA PRO A 85 -2.28 -13.07 -8.12
C PRO A 85 -2.82 -11.64 -8.13
N GLY A 86 -4.12 -11.47 -7.85
CA GLY A 86 -4.73 -10.14 -7.73
C GLY A 86 -4.15 -9.32 -6.58
N ALA A 87 -3.99 -9.94 -5.42
CA ALA A 87 -3.38 -9.28 -4.26
C ALA A 87 -1.92 -8.89 -4.52
N LEU A 88 -1.14 -9.74 -5.19
CA LEU A 88 0.24 -9.45 -5.58
C LEU A 88 0.31 -8.27 -6.56
N ALA A 89 -0.54 -8.25 -7.58
CA ALA A 89 -0.58 -7.17 -8.56
C ALA A 89 -0.89 -5.81 -7.92
N LEU A 90 -1.95 -5.78 -7.12
CA LEU A 90 -2.35 -4.60 -6.36
C LEU A 90 -1.28 -4.21 -5.33
N GLY A 91 -0.69 -5.20 -4.65
CA GLY A 91 0.37 -5.00 -3.66
C GLY A 91 1.64 -4.39 -4.26
N LEU A 92 2.09 -4.88 -5.41
CA LEU A 92 3.28 -4.36 -6.11
C LEU A 92 3.08 -2.90 -6.55
N HIS A 93 1.96 -2.58 -7.18
CA HIS A 93 1.66 -1.21 -7.56
C HIS A 93 1.61 -0.29 -6.33
N ASN A 94 0.90 -0.71 -5.27
CA ASN A 94 0.77 0.06 -4.04
C ASN A 94 2.07 0.17 -3.25
N TYR A 95 2.95 -0.82 -3.30
CA TYR A 95 4.30 -0.75 -2.75
C TYR A 95 5.06 0.45 -3.32
N GLY A 96 5.03 0.66 -4.63
CA GLY A 96 5.68 1.80 -5.26
C GLY A 96 5.08 3.15 -4.86
N VAL A 97 3.75 3.24 -4.79
CA VAL A 97 3.05 4.48 -4.43
C VAL A 97 3.25 4.81 -2.94
N LEU A 98 2.95 3.84 -2.06
CA LEU A 98 3.05 4.01 -0.61
C LEU A 98 4.51 4.21 -0.17
N GLY A 99 5.46 3.49 -0.80
CA GLY A 99 6.88 3.61 -0.52
C GLY A 99 7.43 5.00 -0.82
N LYS A 100 7.05 5.58 -1.97
CA LYS A 100 7.40 6.97 -2.28
C LYS A 100 6.85 7.94 -1.26
N LEU A 101 5.56 7.87 -0.96
CA LEU A 101 4.90 8.75 0.00
C LEU A 101 5.53 8.64 1.39
N SER A 102 5.82 7.42 1.85
CA SER A 102 6.43 7.19 3.17
C SER A 102 7.86 7.73 3.26
N ALA A 103 8.64 7.61 2.18
CA ALA A 103 9.98 8.19 2.11
C ALA A 103 9.92 9.74 2.15
N GLU A 104 8.98 10.34 1.44
CA GLU A 104 8.74 11.80 1.47
C GLU A 104 8.28 12.29 2.85
N VAL A 105 7.52 11.47 3.60
CA VAL A 105 7.20 11.78 5.01
C VAL A 105 8.47 11.93 5.83
N VAL A 106 9.40 10.96 5.74
CA VAL A 106 10.66 11.03 6.49
C VAL A 106 11.53 12.20 6.06
N GLU A 107 11.53 12.53 4.76
CA GLU A 107 12.28 13.68 4.24
C GLU A 107 11.75 15.02 4.75
N ASN A 108 10.46 15.11 5.08
CA ASN A 108 9.79 16.31 5.54
C ASN A 108 9.58 16.38 7.06
N LEU A 109 10.15 15.44 7.85
CA LEU A 109 10.06 15.48 9.31
C LEU A 109 10.76 16.70 9.89
N ASP A 110 10.23 17.20 11.01
CA ASP A 110 10.93 18.23 11.80
C ASP A 110 12.28 17.67 12.32
N PRO A 111 13.42 18.27 11.96
CA PRO A 111 14.72 17.78 12.39
C PRO A 111 15.06 18.13 13.84
N ARG A 112 14.27 18.97 14.53
CA ARG A 112 14.58 19.43 15.89
C ARG A 112 14.65 18.29 16.91
N PRO A 113 13.68 17.33 16.97
CA PRO A 113 13.75 16.22 17.91
C PRO A 113 14.98 15.32 17.68
N THR A 114 15.32 15.04 16.43
CA THR A 114 16.49 14.21 16.09
C THR A 114 17.81 14.93 16.42
N ARG A 115 17.88 16.25 16.21
CA ARG A 115 19.04 17.07 16.61
C ARG A 115 19.20 17.13 18.13
N ALA A 116 18.11 17.26 18.89
CA ALA A 116 18.14 17.23 20.35
C ALA A 116 18.66 15.90 20.90
N LEU A 117 18.17 14.78 20.35
CA LEU A 117 18.66 13.44 20.70
C LEU A 117 20.15 13.27 20.38
N ARG A 118 20.61 13.79 19.25
CA ARG A 118 22.03 13.75 18.88
C ARG A 118 22.88 14.56 19.84
N ALA A 119 22.46 15.77 20.24
CA ALA A 119 23.14 16.59 21.20
C ALA A 119 23.22 15.94 22.61
N ALA A 120 22.23 15.10 22.94
CA ALA A 120 22.22 14.29 24.16
C ALA A 120 23.08 13.01 24.05
N GLY A 121 23.84 12.81 22.96
CA GLY A 121 24.70 11.64 22.77
C GLY A 121 24.01 10.35 22.32
N SER A 122 22.79 10.43 21.81
CA SER A 122 22.04 9.26 21.34
C SER A 122 22.71 8.58 20.13
N SER A 123 22.69 7.26 20.10
CA SER A 123 23.13 6.47 18.95
C SER A 123 22.16 6.63 17.75
N ASN A 124 22.62 6.29 16.55
CA ASN A 124 21.78 6.33 15.33
C ASN A 124 20.52 5.48 15.47
N PHE A 125 20.61 4.34 16.15
CA PHE A 125 19.48 3.45 16.41
C PHE A 125 18.45 4.10 17.36
N GLN A 126 18.92 4.75 18.41
CA GLN A 126 18.04 5.49 19.33
C GLN A 126 17.35 6.66 18.63
N MET A 127 18.07 7.42 17.78
CA MET A 127 17.47 8.48 16.97
C MET A 127 16.40 7.96 16.03
N LEU A 128 16.60 6.78 15.41
CA LEU A 128 15.62 6.15 14.55
C LEU A 128 14.34 5.80 15.32
N PHE A 129 14.48 5.07 16.44
CA PHE A 129 13.31 4.56 17.17
C PHE A 129 12.59 5.61 18.02
N TYR A 130 13.28 6.60 18.55
CA TYR A 130 12.70 7.63 19.43
C TYR A 130 12.48 8.97 18.71
N GLY A 131 13.18 9.24 17.61
CA GLY A 131 13.08 10.48 16.88
C GLY A 131 12.30 10.38 15.57
N ILE A 132 12.60 9.40 14.71
CA ILE A 132 12.07 9.34 13.34
C ILE A 132 10.79 8.52 13.29
N ILE A 133 10.83 7.27 13.73
CA ILE A 133 9.68 6.34 13.62
C ILE A 133 8.42 6.90 14.30
N PRO A 134 8.45 7.42 15.54
CA PRO A 134 7.24 7.92 16.18
C PRO A 134 6.59 9.10 15.44
N GLN A 135 7.39 9.94 14.77
CA GLN A 135 6.88 11.05 13.97
C GLN A 135 6.32 10.60 12.61
N ALA A 136 6.96 9.60 11.97
CA ALA A 136 6.58 9.12 10.64
C ALA A 136 5.38 8.17 10.69
N LEU A 137 5.24 7.35 11.74
CA LEU A 137 4.26 6.26 11.82
C LEU A 137 2.80 6.72 11.68
N PRO A 138 2.32 7.79 12.32
CA PRO A 138 0.94 8.24 12.16
C PRO A 138 0.60 8.64 10.71
N GLN A 139 1.52 9.31 10.03
CA GLN A 139 1.35 9.69 8.63
C GLN A 139 1.40 8.46 7.70
N PHE A 140 2.31 7.52 7.96
CA PHE A 140 2.37 6.26 7.23
C PHE A 140 1.05 5.47 7.36
N LEU A 141 0.51 5.33 8.57
CA LEU A 141 -0.77 4.65 8.80
C LEU A 141 -1.93 5.37 8.07
N THR A 142 -1.93 6.70 8.09
CA THR A 142 -2.93 7.50 7.38
C THR A 142 -2.88 7.24 5.87
N TYR A 143 -1.68 7.22 5.27
CA TYR A 143 -1.52 6.92 3.85
C TYR A 143 -1.86 5.47 3.52
N MET A 144 -1.51 4.52 4.38
CA MET A 144 -1.85 3.11 4.20
C MET A 144 -3.37 2.89 4.19
N LEU A 145 -4.11 3.51 5.12
CA LEU A 145 -5.56 3.43 5.17
C LEU A 145 -6.22 4.11 3.96
N TYR A 146 -5.72 5.29 3.56
CA TYR A 146 -6.19 5.96 2.34
C TYR A 146 -5.96 5.10 1.08
N ARG A 147 -4.78 4.47 0.99
CA ARG A 147 -4.48 3.57 -0.14
C ARG A 147 -5.36 2.33 -0.13
N TRP A 148 -5.75 1.81 1.03
CA TRP A 148 -6.70 0.71 1.12
C TRP A 148 -8.06 1.07 0.51
N GLU A 149 -8.59 2.28 0.74
CA GLU A 149 -9.81 2.78 0.09
C GLU A 149 -9.68 2.82 -1.44
N VAL A 150 -8.50 3.14 -1.96
CA VAL A 150 -8.25 3.10 -3.41
C VAL A 150 -8.16 1.65 -3.89
N VAL A 151 -7.43 0.79 -3.17
CA VAL A 151 -7.22 -0.62 -3.52
C VAL A 151 -8.54 -1.38 -3.63
N ILE A 152 -9.47 -1.20 -2.68
CA ILE A 152 -10.76 -1.89 -2.75
C ILE A 152 -11.53 -1.56 -4.03
N ARG A 153 -11.41 -0.33 -4.54
CA ARG A 153 -12.05 0.08 -5.80
C ARG A 153 -11.37 -0.55 -7.01
N THR A 154 -10.06 -0.70 -7.00
CA THR A 154 -9.32 -1.30 -8.12
C THR A 154 -9.37 -2.82 -8.14
N THR A 155 -9.80 -3.49 -7.04
CA THR A 155 -9.97 -4.95 -7.02
C THR A 155 -10.95 -5.46 -8.07
N VAL A 156 -12.00 -4.69 -8.39
CA VAL A 156 -12.97 -5.07 -9.43
C VAL A 156 -12.32 -5.10 -10.81
N VAL A 157 -11.49 -4.10 -11.11
CA VAL A 157 -10.76 -4.01 -12.39
C VAL A 157 -9.77 -5.16 -12.53
N VAL A 158 -9.01 -5.45 -11.49
CA VAL A 158 -8.08 -6.60 -11.45
C VAL A 158 -8.84 -7.93 -11.50
N GLY A 159 -10.04 -7.98 -10.91
CA GLY A 159 -10.95 -9.13 -11.01
C GLY A 159 -11.35 -9.49 -12.45
N PHE A 160 -11.40 -8.51 -13.36
CA PHE A 160 -11.69 -8.76 -14.78
C PHE A 160 -10.69 -9.69 -15.48
N VAL A 161 -9.46 -9.69 -15.03
CA VAL A 161 -8.42 -10.60 -15.54
C VAL A 161 -8.34 -11.90 -14.74
N SER A 162 -9.46 -12.34 -14.17
CA SER A 162 -9.58 -13.62 -13.46
C SER A 162 -8.91 -13.70 -12.09
N ALA A 163 -8.70 -12.56 -11.43
CA ALA A 163 -8.16 -12.53 -10.06
C ALA A 163 -9.17 -13.03 -8.99
N GLY A 164 -10.44 -13.29 -9.36
CA GLY A 164 -11.48 -13.75 -8.43
C GLY A 164 -12.39 -12.63 -7.91
N GLY A 165 -13.21 -12.95 -6.89
CA GLY A 165 -14.10 -12.00 -6.23
C GLY A 165 -15.23 -11.45 -7.11
N LEU A 166 -15.81 -10.33 -6.67
CA LEU A 166 -16.90 -9.64 -7.37
C LEU A 166 -16.56 -9.22 -8.80
N GLY A 167 -15.30 -8.84 -9.07
CA GLY A 167 -14.88 -8.39 -10.40
C GLY A 167 -14.93 -9.49 -11.45
N ARG A 168 -14.53 -10.71 -11.10
CA ARG A 168 -14.63 -11.86 -12.00
C ARG A 168 -16.09 -12.19 -12.33
N GLU A 169 -16.95 -12.22 -11.33
CA GLU A 169 -18.37 -12.54 -11.49
C GLU A 169 -19.08 -11.45 -12.29
N PHE A 170 -18.76 -10.18 -12.03
CA PHE A 170 -19.25 -9.05 -12.82
C PHE A 170 -18.94 -9.23 -14.30
N ARG A 171 -17.70 -9.59 -14.66
CA ARG A 171 -17.32 -9.83 -16.04
C ARG A 171 -18.10 -10.98 -16.65
N LEU A 172 -18.25 -12.10 -15.93
CA LEU A 172 -18.98 -13.28 -16.41
C LEU A 172 -20.46 -12.97 -16.63
N SER A 173 -21.14 -12.38 -15.64
CA SER A 173 -22.55 -12.00 -15.75
C SER A 173 -22.79 -11.00 -16.88
N LEU A 174 -21.86 -10.06 -17.10
CA LEU A 174 -21.93 -9.11 -18.20
C LEU A 174 -21.75 -9.81 -19.56
N SER A 175 -20.83 -10.76 -19.67
CA SER A 175 -20.55 -11.51 -20.91
C SER A 175 -21.73 -12.40 -21.32
N PHE A 176 -22.53 -12.86 -20.36
CA PHE A 176 -23.72 -13.67 -20.60
C PHE A 176 -25.03 -12.84 -20.59
N PHE A 177 -24.93 -11.50 -20.55
CA PHE A 177 -26.07 -10.58 -20.54
C PHE A 177 -27.03 -10.77 -19.35
N HIS A 178 -26.56 -11.29 -18.22
CA HIS A 178 -27.33 -11.47 -16.99
C HIS A 178 -27.44 -10.15 -16.20
N TYR A 179 -28.17 -9.17 -16.71
CA TYR A 179 -28.23 -7.80 -16.17
C TYR A 179 -28.75 -7.72 -14.72
N SER A 180 -29.64 -8.62 -14.32
CA SER A 180 -30.12 -8.69 -12.93
C SER A 180 -29.01 -9.08 -11.95
N GLU A 181 -28.15 -10.01 -12.33
CA GLU A 181 -26.97 -10.40 -11.55
C GLU A 181 -25.93 -9.28 -11.52
N VAL A 182 -25.72 -8.61 -12.65
CA VAL A 182 -24.84 -7.43 -12.74
C VAL A 182 -25.29 -6.35 -11.76
N ALA A 183 -26.60 -6.02 -11.72
CA ALA A 183 -27.14 -5.04 -10.79
C ALA A 183 -26.94 -5.45 -9.33
N LEU A 184 -27.12 -6.73 -8.99
CA LEU A 184 -26.89 -7.26 -7.66
C LEU A 184 -25.41 -7.17 -7.25
N ILE A 185 -24.50 -7.51 -8.16
CA ILE A 185 -23.04 -7.41 -7.92
C ILE A 185 -22.63 -5.97 -7.68
N ILE A 186 -23.13 -5.02 -8.48
CA ILE A 186 -22.88 -3.58 -8.29
C ILE A 186 -23.39 -3.13 -6.92
N PHE A 187 -24.58 -3.56 -6.51
CA PHE A 187 -25.15 -3.20 -5.21
C PHE A 187 -24.25 -3.69 -4.04
N TRP A 188 -23.84 -4.97 -4.08
CA TRP A 188 -22.91 -5.52 -3.07
C TRP A 188 -21.56 -4.84 -3.07
N TYR A 189 -21.05 -4.50 -4.25
CA TYR A 189 -19.81 -3.76 -4.39
C TYR A 189 -19.88 -2.36 -3.77
N LEU A 190 -20.98 -1.62 -3.99
CA LEU A 190 -21.19 -0.31 -3.37
C LEU A 190 -21.23 -0.40 -1.84
N ILE A 191 -21.94 -1.39 -1.29
CA ILE A 191 -21.96 -1.64 0.16
C ILE A 191 -20.54 -1.88 0.68
N LEU A 192 -19.77 -2.72 -0.01
CA LEU A 192 -18.41 -3.06 0.38
C LEU A 192 -17.49 -1.82 0.35
N VAL A 193 -17.53 -1.02 -0.70
CA VAL A 193 -16.73 0.20 -0.82
C VAL A 193 -17.08 1.20 0.26
N VAL A 194 -18.37 1.48 0.47
CA VAL A 194 -18.84 2.41 1.53
C VAL A 194 -18.43 1.87 2.91
N GLY A 195 -18.56 0.58 3.14
CA GLY A 195 -18.13 -0.05 4.40
C GLY A 195 -16.65 0.13 4.68
N VAL A 196 -15.80 -0.08 3.67
CA VAL A 196 -14.34 0.13 3.77
C VAL A 196 -14.01 1.61 3.97
N ASP A 197 -14.66 2.53 3.24
CA ASP A 197 -14.44 3.97 3.38
C ASP A 197 -14.79 4.45 4.81
N LEU A 198 -15.91 3.99 5.38
CA LEU A 198 -16.31 4.32 6.75
C LEU A 198 -15.35 3.73 7.80
N LEU A 199 -14.97 2.46 7.63
CA LEU A 199 -14.03 1.79 8.53
C LEU A 199 -12.65 2.46 8.50
N SER A 200 -12.16 2.76 7.31
CA SER A 200 -10.89 3.46 7.13
C SER A 200 -10.91 4.87 7.74
N ALA A 201 -12.01 5.62 7.54
CA ALA A 201 -12.18 6.94 8.17
C ALA A 201 -12.19 6.87 9.70
N TRP A 202 -12.84 5.85 10.26
CA TRP A 202 -12.87 5.60 11.70
C TRP A 202 -11.46 5.24 12.23
N LEU A 203 -10.74 4.33 11.57
CA LEU A 203 -9.38 3.95 11.93
C LEU A 203 -8.41 5.13 11.85
N ARG A 204 -8.55 6.01 10.85
CA ARG A 204 -7.71 7.23 10.75
C ARG A 204 -7.96 8.20 11.91
N ARG A 205 -9.18 8.30 12.41
CA ARG A 205 -9.47 9.12 13.59
C ARG A 205 -8.78 8.58 14.85
N LEU A 206 -8.72 7.25 14.98
CA LEU A 206 -8.00 6.61 16.07
C LEU A 206 -6.47 6.70 15.95
N ALA A 207 -5.95 6.70 14.70
CA ALA A 207 -4.51 6.80 14.44
C ALA A 207 -3.96 8.23 14.54
N ARG A 208 -4.81 9.25 14.50
CA ARG A 208 -4.45 10.64 14.82
C ARG A 208 -4.45 10.77 16.34
N PHE A 209 -3.32 10.45 16.94
CA PHE A 209 -3.05 10.88 18.29
C PHE A 209 -2.88 12.40 18.26
N ASP A 210 -3.84 13.12 18.82
CA ASP A 210 -3.74 14.57 19.09
C ASP A 210 -2.59 14.86 20.09
#